data_dca42d6748426e2ced0909817291b6ad
#
_entry.id   dca42d6748426e2ced0909817291b6ad
#
_cell.length_a   1.000
_cell.length_b   1.000
_cell.length_c   1.000
_cell.angle_alpha   90.00
_cell.angle_beta   90.00
_cell.angle_gamma   90.00
#
_symmetry.space_group_name_H-M   'P 1'
#
loop_
_entity.id
_entity.type
_entity.pdbx_description
1 polymer ?
#
loop_
_entity_poly.entity_id
_entity_poly.type
_entity_poly.pdbx_seq_one_letter_code
_entity_poly.pdbx_strand_id
1 'polypeptide(L)'
;MKGFISPLRISFVGGGTDMPFYYKKYRGEVITTAINKYTWVLINKWQSKNLLLKYSKSELVDSKKKIKHRLIKEIMKNYNFSGLDINFIADLPNRAGLGSSSSFTVALIGALEKFKGKKINKKKLAKAACDIEIKKLKDPIGKQDQYISAFGGLCHIIFKKNNVFVKKINIEKRKIINFEKSISLINTGIFRSAIKF
;
A
#
# COMPACT_ATOMS: atom_id res chain seq x y z
N MET A 1 7.13 10.26 -18.31
CA MET A 1 6.96 9.99 -16.86
C MET A 1 5.61 9.31 -16.61
N LYS A 2 5.55 8.34 -15.73
CA LYS A 2 4.31 7.71 -15.25
C LYS A 2 4.30 7.71 -13.73
N GLY A 3 3.13 7.83 -13.11
CA GLY A 3 3.03 7.83 -11.67
C GLY A 3 1.78 7.13 -11.16
N PHE A 4 1.81 6.74 -9.89
CA PHE A 4 0.67 6.18 -9.17
C PHE A 4 0.66 6.72 -7.75
N ILE A 5 -0.55 6.99 -7.27
CA ILE A 5 -0.80 7.53 -5.94
C ILE A 5 -1.61 6.49 -5.17
N SER A 6 -1.21 6.23 -3.95
CA SER A 6 -1.92 5.32 -3.07
C SER A 6 -2.20 6.00 -1.72
N PRO A 7 -3.44 6.01 -1.22
CA PRO A 7 -3.77 6.66 0.03
C PRO A 7 -3.29 5.87 1.24
N LEU A 8 -3.03 6.58 2.33
CA LEU A 8 -2.98 6.03 3.67
C LEU A 8 -4.39 5.79 4.21
N ARG A 9 -4.52 5.17 5.39
CA ARG A 9 -5.83 4.76 5.92
C ARG A 9 -5.98 4.95 7.42
N ILE A 10 -7.22 5.10 7.85
CA ILE A 10 -7.67 4.96 9.23
C ILE A 10 -8.60 3.75 9.30
N SER A 11 -8.41 2.88 10.30
CA SER A 11 -9.29 1.75 10.59
C SER A 11 -10.18 2.10 11.78
N PHE A 12 -11.49 2.01 11.61
CA PHE A 12 -12.45 2.35 12.66
C PHE A 12 -12.77 1.15 13.55
N VAL A 13 -13.06 0.01 12.93
CA VAL A 13 -13.50 -1.20 13.65
C VAL A 13 -13.10 -2.47 12.89
N GLY A 14 -12.93 -3.55 13.64
CA GLY A 14 -12.65 -4.87 13.10
C GLY A 14 -11.17 -5.17 12.86
N GLY A 15 -10.26 -4.27 13.23
CA GLY A 15 -8.81 -4.50 13.11
C GLY A 15 -8.37 -5.81 13.78
N GLY A 16 -7.43 -6.53 13.13
CA GLY A 16 -6.98 -7.85 13.55
C GLY A 16 -7.80 -9.01 12.96
N THR A 17 -9.06 -8.79 12.57
CA THR A 17 -9.86 -9.84 11.93
C THR A 17 -9.43 -10.11 10.47
N ASP A 18 -8.65 -9.22 9.90
CA ASP A 18 -8.00 -9.32 8.59
C ASP A 18 -6.70 -10.14 8.61
N MET A 19 -6.28 -10.61 9.78
CA MET A 19 -5.11 -11.46 9.97
C MET A 19 -5.35 -12.91 9.56
N PRO A 20 -4.36 -13.62 8.98
CA PRO A 20 -4.52 -14.99 8.48
C PRO A 20 -5.02 -15.99 9.51
N PHE A 21 -4.63 -15.87 10.77
CA PHE A 21 -5.05 -16.76 11.84
C PHE A 21 -6.54 -16.64 12.13
N TYR A 22 -7.15 -15.46 11.88
CA TYR A 22 -8.57 -15.20 12.09
C TYR A 22 -9.40 -15.56 10.86
N TYR A 23 -9.17 -14.88 9.70
CA TYR A 23 -10.05 -15.03 8.54
C TYR A 23 -10.00 -16.42 7.86
N LYS A 24 -9.00 -17.25 8.15
CA LYS A 24 -8.97 -18.63 7.67
C LYS A 24 -9.97 -19.54 8.39
N LYS A 25 -10.27 -19.24 9.64
CA LYS A 25 -11.21 -19.99 10.49
C LYS A 25 -12.59 -19.34 10.51
N TYR A 26 -12.62 -18.03 10.60
CA TYR A 26 -13.82 -17.22 10.75
C TYR A 26 -13.93 -16.22 9.61
N ARG A 27 -15.06 -15.54 9.53
CA ARG A 27 -15.23 -14.39 8.64
C ARG A 27 -14.66 -13.14 9.32
N GLY A 28 -13.61 -12.56 8.75
CA GLY A 28 -13.08 -11.28 9.22
C GLY A 28 -13.75 -10.12 8.50
N GLU A 29 -13.95 -8.99 9.20
CA GLU A 29 -14.56 -7.79 8.65
C GLU A 29 -13.93 -6.54 9.24
N VAL A 30 -13.74 -5.51 8.41
CA VAL A 30 -13.27 -4.20 8.87
C VAL A 30 -14.06 -3.09 8.22
N ILE A 31 -14.26 -1.98 8.96
CA ILE A 31 -14.67 -0.70 8.40
C ILE A 31 -13.48 0.23 8.47
N THR A 32 -13.05 0.70 7.29
CA THR A 32 -11.82 1.48 7.13
C THR A 32 -11.99 2.54 6.05
N THR A 33 -11.31 3.66 6.20
CA THR A 33 -11.32 4.74 5.22
C THR A 33 -9.92 5.09 4.75
N ALA A 34 -9.80 5.35 3.45
CA ALA A 34 -8.65 6.08 2.94
C ALA A 34 -8.71 7.53 3.40
N ILE A 35 -7.57 8.14 3.67
CA ILE A 35 -7.43 9.54 4.04
C ILE A 35 -6.70 10.33 2.95
N ASN A 36 -6.76 11.65 3.00
CA ASN A 36 -6.10 12.56 2.06
C ASN A 36 -4.59 12.73 2.33
N LYS A 37 -3.94 11.65 2.72
CA LYS A 37 -2.49 11.51 2.84
C LYS A 37 -2.05 10.33 1.99
N TYR A 38 -0.99 10.50 1.24
CA TYR A 38 -0.66 9.61 0.13
C TYR A 38 0.80 9.16 0.15
N THR A 39 1.04 8.05 -0.50
CA THR A 39 2.34 7.65 -1.03
C THR A 39 2.30 7.80 -2.55
N TRP A 40 3.30 8.47 -3.09
CA TRP A 40 3.48 8.76 -4.51
C TRP A 40 4.65 7.94 -5.04
N VAL A 41 4.49 7.32 -6.17
CA VAL A 41 5.58 6.69 -6.90
C VAL A 41 5.60 7.23 -8.32
N LEU A 42 6.71 7.85 -8.69
CA LEU A 42 6.95 8.40 -10.01
C LEU A 42 8.05 7.58 -10.70
N ILE A 43 7.81 7.18 -11.93
CA ILE A 43 8.76 6.41 -12.74
C ILE A 43 9.05 7.15 -14.03
N ASN A 44 10.32 7.32 -14.31
CA ASN A 44 10.82 7.86 -15.57
C ASN A 44 11.85 6.91 -16.20
N LYS A 45 12.11 7.05 -17.50
CA LYS A 45 13.27 6.40 -18.12
C LYS A 45 14.55 7.06 -17.61
N TRP A 46 15.55 6.24 -17.32
CA TRP A 46 16.89 6.68 -16.96
C TRP A 46 17.83 6.56 -18.14
N GLN A 47 18.82 7.42 -18.24
CA GLN A 47 19.74 7.51 -19.38
C GLN A 47 20.64 6.26 -19.54
N SER A 48 20.91 5.56 -18.43
CA SER A 48 21.70 4.34 -18.42
C SER A 48 20.82 3.10 -18.20
N LYS A 49 21.40 1.90 -18.35
CA LYS A 49 20.69 0.64 -18.01
C LYS A 49 20.49 0.42 -16.51
N ASN A 50 21.05 1.28 -15.66
CA ASN A 50 20.96 1.18 -14.22
C ASN A 50 19.54 1.54 -13.70
N LEU A 51 19.24 1.10 -12.49
CA LEU A 51 18.05 1.53 -11.74
C LEU A 51 18.47 2.56 -10.71
N LEU A 52 17.88 3.74 -10.77
CA LEU A 52 18.01 4.79 -9.77
C LEU A 52 16.74 4.78 -8.90
N LEU A 53 16.90 4.50 -7.61
CA LEU A 53 15.81 4.43 -6.64
C LEU A 53 15.99 5.53 -5.61
N LYS A 54 15.02 6.41 -5.45
CA LYS A 54 15.06 7.54 -4.52
C LYS A 54 13.88 7.44 -3.54
N TYR A 55 14.19 7.10 -2.31
CA TYR A 55 13.24 7.04 -1.20
C TYR A 55 13.83 7.80 0.01
N SER A 56 13.84 7.30 1.24
CA SER A 56 14.63 7.90 2.34
C SER A 56 16.15 7.79 2.13
N LYS A 57 16.56 7.02 1.14
CA LYS A 57 17.94 6.86 0.66
C LYS A 57 17.94 6.84 -0.86
N SER A 58 19.10 7.05 -1.48
CA SER A 58 19.27 6.85 -2.92
C SER A 58 20.10 5.61 -3.19
N GLU A 59 19.65 4.80 -4.14
CA GLU A 59 20.38 3.62 -4.62
C GLU A 59 20.53 3.73 -6.14
N LEU A 60 21.76 3.62 -6.66
CA LEU A 60 22.04 3.42 -8.07
C LEU A 60 22.59 2.01 -8.24
N VAL A 61 21.86 1.15 -8.92
CA VAL A 61 22.20 -0.27 -9.07
C VAL A 61 22.11 -0.72 -10.52
N ASP A 62 23.05 -1.56 -10.96
CA ASP A 62 23.07 -2.15 -12.29
C ASP A 62 22.16 -3.38 -12.41
N SER A 63 21.70 -3.92 -11.30
CA SER A 63 20.93 -5.16 -11.24
C SER A 63 19.91 -5.13 -10.10
N LYS A 64 18.74 -5.71 -10.34
CA LYS A 64 17.69 -5.89 -9.33
C LYS A 64 18.19 -6.68 -8.11
N LYS A 65 19.17 -7.56 -8.28
CA LYS A 65 19.75 -8.35 -7.19
C LYS A 65 20.49 -7.48 -6.17
N LYS A 66 21.05 -6.34 -6.60
CA LYS A 66 21.81 -5.41 -5.76
C LYS A 66 20.93 -4.41 -4.99
N ILE A 67 19.62 -4.37 -5.25
CA ILE A 67 18.70 -3.50 -4.51
C ILE A 67 18.73 -3.89 -3.02
N LYS A 68 18.99 -2.92 -2.15
CA LYS A 68 19.08 -3.10 -0.68
C LYS A 68 17.69 -3.08 -0.03
N HIS A 69 16.79 -2.23 -0.51
CA HIS A 69 15.45 -2.11 0.06
C HIS A 69 14.64 -3.40 -0.19
N ARG A 70 14.36 -4.16 0.89
CA ARG A 70 13.75 -5.50 0.85
C ARG A 70 12.47 -5.56 0.01
N LEU A 71 11.55 -4.64 0.24
CA LEU A 71 10.25 -4.60 -0.42
C LEU A 71 10.39 -4.24 -1.91
N ILE A 72 11.18 -3.22 -2.25
CA ILE A 72 11.42 -2.84 -3.65
C ILE A 72 12.07 -4.00 -4.41
N LYS A 73 13.09 -4.65 -3.81
CA LYS A 73 13.78 -5.80 -4.37
C LYS A 73 12.79 -6.93 -4.71
N GLU A 74 11.89 -7.27 -3.78
CA GLU A 74 10.93 -8.35 -3.98
C GLU A 74 9.91 -8.01 -5.08
N ILE A 75 9.40 -6.78 -5.11
CA ILE A 75 8.48 -6.33 -6.16
C ILE A 75 9.17 -6.37 -7.53
N MET A 76 10.41 -5.86 -7.63
CA MET A 76 11.15 -5.77 -8.88
C MET A 76 11.50 -7.13 -9.49
N LYS A 77 11.47 -8.24 -8.73
CA LYS A 77 11.62 -9.60 -9.29
C LYS A 77 10.57 -9.93 -10.34
N ASN A 78 9.35 -9.38 -10.20
CA ASN A 78 8.23 -9.61 -11.11
C ASN A 78 8.27 -8.73 -12.38
N TYR A 79 9.28 -7.87 -12.50
CA TYR A 79 9.40 -6.92 -13.60
C TYR A 79 10.77 -7.03 -14.26
N ASN A 80 10.77 -7.01 -15.59
CA ASN A 80 12.00 -7.02 -16.37
C ASN A 80 12.27 -5.63 -16.94
N PHE A 81 12.58 -4.69 -16.05
CA PHE A 81 12.93 -3.33 -16.41
C PHE A 81 14.40 -3.04 -16.08
N SER A 82 15.01 -2.22 -16.94
CA SER A 82 16.29 -1.56 -16.74
C SER A 82 16.14 -0.10 -17.16
N GLY A 83 17.07 0.75 -16.74
CA GLY A 83 17.05 2.15 -17.13
C GLY A 83 15.84 2.92 -16.58
N LEU A 84 15.57 2.79 -15.28
CA LEU A 84 14.49 3.50 -14.61
C LEU A 84 15.01 4.42 -13.50
N ASP A 85 14.45 5.62 -13.41
CA ASP A 85 14.48 6.49 -12.24
C ASP A 85 13.12 6.36 -11.53
N ILE A 86 13.13 5.83 -10.30
CA ILE A 86 11.95 5.59 -9.49
C ILE A 86 12.03 6.42 -8.22
N ASN A 87 11.11 7.37 -8.08
CA ASN A 87 11.06 8.31 -6.98
C ASN A 87 9.86 7.98 -6.08
N PHE A 88 10.10 7.94 -4.77
CA PHE A 88 9.10 7.68 -3.74
C PHE A 88 8.96 8.91 -2.87
N ILE A 89 7.73 9.41 -2.74
CA ILE A 89 7.37 10.55 -1.92
C ILE A 89 6.21 10.13 -1.02
N ALA A 90 6.21 10.55 0.22
CA ALA A 90 5.13 10.26 1.17
C ALA A 90 4.78 11.53 1.95
N ASP A 91 3.48 11.76 2.14
CA ASP A 91 2.98 12.91 2.90
C ASP A 91 3.23 12.78 4.40
N LEU A 92 3.43 11.57 4.89
CA LEU A 92 3.69 11.28 6.30
C LEU A 92 4.88 10.33 6.45
N PRO A 93 5.62 10.41 7.56
CA PRO A 93 6.74 9.53 7.83
C PRO A 93 6.26 8.07 7.97
N ASN A 94 7.16 7.14 7.68
CA ASN A 94 6.91 5.72 7.86
C ASN A 94 6.66 5.38 9.34
N ARG A 95 5.91 4.28 9.59
CA ARG A 95 5.59 3.76 10.93
C ARG A 95 4.64 4.62 11.77
N ALA A 96 3.85 5.45 11.13
CA ALA A 96 2.80 6.24 11.78
C ALA A 96 1.52 5.43 12.11
N GLY A 97 1.50 4.12 11.87
CA GLY A 97 0.31 3.28 12.11
C GLY A 97 -0.81 3.44 11.08
N LEU A 98 -0.56 4.16 9.99
CA LEU A 98 -1.56 4.54 8.97
C LEU A 98 -1.50 3.72 7.68
N GLY A 99 -0.89 2.52 7.71
CA GLY A 99 -0.78 1.64 6.54
C GLY A 99 0.25 2.08 5.50
N SER A 100 1.27 2.85 5.89
CA SER A 100 2.26 3.43 4.98
C SER A 100 3.05 2.39 4.18
N SER A 101 3.41 1.26 4.76
CA SER A 101 4.14 0.18 4.06
C SER A 101 3.31 -0.40 2.91
N SER A 102 2.05 -0.73 3.17
CA SER A 102 1.16 -1.30 2.16
C SER A 102 0.75 -0.27 1.10
N SER A 103 0.57 1.00 1.50
CA SER A 103 0.37 2.10 0.55
C SER A 103 1.57 2.24 -0.40
N PHE A 104 2.80 2.15 0.12
CA PHE A 104 4.02 2.13 -0.67
C PHE A 104 4.05 0.95 -1.65
N THR A 105 3.71 -0.26 -1.19
CA THR A 105 3.65 -1.47 -2.02
C THR A 105 2.65 -1.31 -3.16
N VAL A 106 1.44 -0.86 -2.85
CA VAL A 106 0.37 -0.62 -3.82
C VAL A 106 0.78 0.46 -4.82
N ALA A 107 1.40 1.56 -4.35
CA ALA A 107 1.85 2.64 -5.21
C ALA A 107 2.94 2.18 -6.19
N LEU A 108 3.93 1.42 -5.73
CA LEU A 108 5.00 0.93 -6.60
C LEU A 108 4.48 -0.07 -7.64
N ILE A 109 3.68 -1.06 -7.24
CA ILE A 109 3.10 -2.03 -8.19
C ILE A 109 2.22 -1.28 -9.20
N GLY A 110 1.36 -0.36 -8.74
CA GLY A 110 0.50 0.43 -9.60
C GLY A 110 1.27 1.28 -10.61
N ALA A 111 2.36 1.93 -10.19
CA ALA A 111 3.23 2.71 -11.06
C ALA A 111 3.92 1.84 -12.12
N LEU A 112 4.45 0.67 -11.73
CA LEU A 112 5.10 -0.28 -12.65
C LEU A 112 4.11 -0.85 -13.67
N GLU A 113 2.89 -1.21 -13.26
CA GLU A 113 1.84 -1.66 -14.18
C GLU A 113 1.43 -0.56 -15.16
N LYS A 114 1.26 0.70 -14.70
CA LYS A 114 1.03 1.85 -15.58
C LYS A 114 2.20 2.11 -16.52
N PHE A 115 3.43 1.92 -16.04
CA PHE A 115 4.62 2.09 -16.88
C PHE A 115 4.66 1.05 -18.01
N LYS A 116 4.14 -0.18 -17.76
CA LYS A 116 3.89 -1.21 -18.80
C LYS A 116 2.73 -0.89 -19.75
N GLY A 117 2.02 0.21 -19.56
CA GLY A 117 0.82 0.54 -20.33
C GLY A 117 -0.44 -0.23 -19.94
N LYS A 118 -0.42 -0.96 -18.80
CA LYS A 118 -1.57 -1.75 -18.37
C LYS A 118 -2.63 -0.92 -17.66
N LYS A 119 -3.91 -1.27 -17.90
CA LYS A 119 -5.04 -0.74 -17.13
C LYS A 119 -5.04 -1.33 -15.71
N ILE A 120 -5.20 -0.47 -14.72
CA ILE A 120 -5.19 -0.89 -13.32
C ILE A 120 -6.51 -1.55 -12.94
N ASN A 121 -6.42 -2.78 -12.43
CA ASN A 121 -7.51 -3.45 -11.75
C ASN A 121 -7.24 -3.43 -10.24
N LYS A 122 -8.07 -2.72 -9.48
CA LYS A 122 -7.89 -2.51 -8.04
C LYS A 122 -7.80 -3.80 -7.23
N LYS A 123 -8.64 -4.81 -7.55
CA LYS A 123 -8.65 -6.11 -6.87
C LYS A 123 -7.36 -6.89 -7.14
N LYS A 124 -6.89 -6.92 -8.40
CA LYS A 124 -5.62 -7.57 -8.76
C LYS A 124 -4.44 -6.86 -8.11
N LEU A 125 -4.46 -5.52 -8.06
CA LEU A 125 -3.43 -4.70 -7.43
C LEU A 125 -3.32 -4.99 -5.92
N ALA A 126 -4.44 -4.97 -5.19
CA ALA A 126 -4.48 -5.30 -3.78
C ALA A 126 -3.99 -6.74 -3.50
N LYS A 127 -4.43 -7.71 -4.32
CA LYS A 127 -4.00 -9.10 -4.20
C LYS A 127 -2.49 -9.24 -4.42
N ALA A 128 -1.94 -8.58 -5.44
CA ALA A 128 -0.50 -8.60 -5.72
C ALA A 128 0.30 -8.00 -4.55
N ALA A 129 -0.16 -6.91 -3.95
CA ALA A 129 0.46 -6.32 -2.77
C ALA A 129 0.44 -7.29 -1.57
N CYS A 130 -0.71 -7.94 -1.29
CA CYS A 130 -0.80 -8.98 -0.25
C CYS A 130 0.15 -10.15 -0.53
N ASP A 131 0.24 -10.61 -1.78
CA ASP A 131 1.12 -11.72 -2.14
C ASP A 131 2.60 -11.37 -1.90
N ILE A 132 3.01 -10.13 -2.17
CA ILE A 132 4.38 -9.66 -1.89
C ILE A 132 4.62 -9.59 -0.38
N GLU A 133 3.81 -8.82 0.36
CA GLU A 133 4.08 -8.56 1.78
C GLU A 133 3.85 -9.80 2.65
N ILE A 134 2.72 -10.50 2.48
CA ILE A 134 2.34 -11.59 3.38
C ILE A 134 2.98 -12.92 2.97
N LYS A 135 2.97 -13.26 1.66
CA LYS A 135 3.45 -14.58 1.24
C LYS A 135 4.95 -14.60 0.94
N LYS A 136 5.49 -13.58 0.22
CA LYS A 136 6.89 -13.55 -0.19
C LYS A 136 7.80 -13.03 0.91
N LEU A 137 7.44 -11.91 1.52
CA LEU A 137 8.20 -11.30 2.59
C LEU A 137 7.87 -11.88 3.97
N LYS A 138 6.74 -12.61 4.10
CA LYS A 138 6.26 -13.23 5.35
C LYS A 138 6.08 -12.20 6.47
N ASP A 139 5.66 -10.98 6.12
CA ASP A 139 5.37 -9.96 7.10
C ASP A 139 4.15 -10.36 7.94
N PRO A 140 4.19 -10.24 9.27
CA PRO A 140 3.09 -10.63 10.17
C PRO A 140 1.99 -9.56 10.18
N ILE A 141 1.35 -9.37 9.04
CA ILE A 141 0.31 -8.35 8.81
C ILE A 141 -0.95 -8.95 8.20
N GLY A 142 -2.06 -8.23 8.33
CA GLY A 142 -3.33 -8.55 7.69
C GLY A 142 -3.42 -8.04 6.25
N LYS A 143 -4.62 -8.13 5.68
CA LYS A 143 -4.90 -7.74 4.29
C LYS A 143 -5.57 -6.37 4.15
N GLN A 144 -6.00 -5.75 5.25
CA GLN A 144 -6.78 -4.52 5.26
C GLN A 144 -6.08 -3.41 4.48
N ASP A 145 -4.80 -3.19 4.77
CA ASP A 145 -4.04 -2.04 4.30
C ASP A 145 -3.86 -2.04 2.78
N GLN A 146 -3.52 -3.19 2.19
CA GLN A 146 -3.35 -3.31 0.74
C GLN A 146 -4.67 -3.09 0.00
N TYR A 147 -5.78 -3.59 0.56
CA TYR A 147 -7.08 -3.43 -0.07
C TYR A 147 -7.56 -1.98 -0.01
N ILE A 148 -7.53 -1.34 1.16
CA ILE A 148 -7.99 0.05 1.26
C ILE A 148 -7.09 1.02 0.47
N SER A 149 -5.79 0.79 0.44
CA SER A 149 -4.83 1.58 -0.35
C SER A 149 -5.07 1.45 -1.86
N ALA A 150 -5.54 0.28 -2.33
CA ALA A 150 -5.87 0.08 -3.74
C ALA A 150 -7.27 0.61 -4.13
N PHE A 151 -8.25 0.51 -3.23
CA PHE A 151 -9.64 0.86 -3.52
C PHE A 151 -9.95 2.32 -3.23
N GLY A 152 -9.42 2.87 -2.14
CA GLY A 152 -9.71 4.23 -1.65
C GLY A 152 -11.14 4.40 -1.14
N GLY A 153 -11.41 5.54 -0.51
CA GLY A 153 -12.71 5.90 0.06
C GLY A 153 -13.05 5.14 1.34
N LEU A 154 -14.29 5.22 1.79
CA LEU A 154 -14.79 4.47 2.95
C LEU A 154 -15.28 3.09 2.50
N CYS A 155 -14.77 2.03 3.11
CA CYS A 155 -15.02 0.66 2.71
C CYS A 155 -15.37 -0.24 3.90
N HIS A 156 -16.33 -1.13 3.67
CA HIS A 156 -16.52 -2.35 4.43
C HIS A 156 -15.80 -3.48 3.67
N ILE A 157 -14.79 -4.08 4.29
CA ILE A 157 -13.98 -5.13 3.68
C ILE A 157 -14.22 -6.42 4.44
N ILE A 158 -14.59 -7.49 3.71
CA ILE A 158 -14.88 -8.79 4.25
C ILE A 158 -13.80 -9.77 3.80
N PHE A 159 -13.14 -10.41 4.75
CA PHE A 159 -12.08 -11.39 4.52
C PHE A 159 -12.60 -12.80 4.77
N LYS A 160 -12.53 -13.65 3.74
CA LYS A 160 -12.78 -15.09 3.83
C LYS A 160 -11.50 -15.86 3.45
N LYS A 161 -11.45 -17.13 3.77
CA LYS A 161 -10.31 -18.01 3.50
C LYS A 161 -9.70 -17.81 2.11
N ASN A 162 -10.53 -17.78 1.06
CA ASN A 162 -10.09 -17.74 -0.34
C ASN A 162 -10.40 -16.41 -1.04
N ASN A 163 -11.24 -15.55 -0.48
CA ASN A 163 -11.73 -14.35 -1.14
C ASN A 163 -11.76 -13.16 -0.21
N VAL A 164 -11.60 -11.97 -0.81
CA VAL A 164 -11.84 -10.68 -0.15
C VAL A 164 -12.89 -9.91 -0.95
N PHE A 165 -13.89 -9.41 -0.26
CA PHE A 165 -14.95 -8.59 -0.81
C PHE A 165 -14.81 -7.17 -0.28
N VAL A 166 -14.88 -6.19 -1.17
CA VAL A 166 -14.80 -4.77 -0.82
C VAL A 166 -16.12 -4.12 -1.22
N LYS A 167 -16.84 -3.61 -0.26
CA LYS A 167 -18.07 -2.85 -0.44
C LYS A 167 -17.80 -1.40 -0.08
N LYS A 168 -17.91 -0.48 -1.05
CA LYS A 168 -17.85 0.95 -0.77
C LYS A 168 -19.08 1.36 0.02
N ILE A 169 -18.87 2.16 1.05
CA ILE A 169 -19.93 2.78 1.84
C ILE A 169 -20.10 4.19 1.30
N ASN A 170 -21.23 4.42 0.64
CA ASN A 170 -21.57 5.74 0.12
C ASN A 170 -22.29 6.54 1.23
N ILE A 171 -21.71 7.66 1.60
CA ILE A 171 -22.26 8.60 2.57
C ILE A 171 -22.46 9.95 1.87
N GLU A 172 -23.53 10.63 2.21
CA GLU A 172 -23.79 11.98 1.72
C GLU A 172 -22.61 12.93 2.03
N LYS A 173 -22.24 13.74 1.06
CA LYS A 173 -21.10 14.67 1.18
C LYS A 173 -21.18 15.55 2.44
N ARG A 174 -22.37 16.04 2.79
CA ARG A 174 -22.58 16.86 4.01
C ARG A 174 -22.20 16.09 5.28
N LYS A 175 -22.60 14.82 5.39
CA LYS A 175 -22.28 13.97 6.54
C LYS A 175 -20.77 13.67 6.62
N ILE A 176 -20.11 13.48 5.47
CA ILE A 176 -18.64 13.30 5.42
C ILE A 176 -17.94 14.55 5.95
N ILE A 177 -18.31 15.74 5.48
CA ILE A 177 -17.72 17.00 5.91
C ILE A 177 -17.89 17.22 7.44
N ASN A 178 -19.08 16.93 7.97
CA ASN A 178 -19.33 17.05 9.41
C ASN A 178 -18.49 16.04 10.22
N PHE A 179 -18.37 14.82 9.71
CA PHE A 179 -17.53 13.79 10.33
C PHE A 179 -16.04 14.17 10.32
N GLU A 180 -15.52 14.67 9.20
CA GLU A 180 -14.14 15.15 9.09
C GLU A 180 -13.82 16.27 10.10
N LYS A 181 -14.77 17.18 10.34
CA LYS A 181 -14.62 18.25 11.34
C LYS A 181 -14.60 17.75 12.78
N SER A 182 -15.17 16.58 13.06
CA SER A 182 -15.22 15.98 14.41
C SER A 182 -14.06 15.01 14.69
N ILE A 183 -13.14 14.83 13.73
CA ILE A 183 -11.96 13.96 13.92
C ILE A 183 -10.69 14.78 13.88
N SER A 184 -9.79 14.49 14.80
CA SER A 184 -8.43 15.04 14.81
C SER A 184 -7.41 13.90 14.79
N LEU A 185 -6.38 14.02 13.96
CA LEU A 185 -5.26 13.11 13.93
C LEU A 185 -4.10 13.72 14.73
N ILE A 186 -3.77 13.10 15.85
CA ILE A 186 -2.70 13.57 16.74
C ILE A 186 -1.48 12.69 16.54
N ASN A 187 -0.34 13.30 16.18
CA ASN A 187 0.93 12.59 16.12
C ASN A 187 1.49 12.47 17.55
N THR A 188 1.58 11.25 18.05
CA THR A 188 2.11 10.95 19.40
C THR A 188 3.63 10.92 19.48
N GLY A 189 4.34 11.04 18.35
CA GLY A 189 5.79 10.86 18.27
C GLY A 189 6.26 9.41 18.47
N ILE A 190 5.35 8.47 18.70
CA ILE A 190 5.69 7.06 18.94
C ILE A 190 5.73 6.31 17.62
N PHE A 191 6.89 5.78 17.25
CA PHE A 191 7.05 4.92 16.08
C PHE A 191 6.75 3.47 16.44
N ARG A 192 5.74 2.88 15.80
CA ARG A 192 5.37 1.47 15.98
C ARG A 192 5.87 0.62 14.83
N SER A 193 6.40 -0.57 15.17
CA SER A 193 6.67 -1.64 14.20
C SER A 193 5.65 -2.75 14.40
N ALA A 194 4.97 -3.17 13.35
CA ALA A 194 4.04 -4.33 13.38
C ALA A 194 4.75 -5.65 13.71
N ILE A 195 6.08 -5.65 13.79
CA ILE A 195 6.94 -6.84 14.03
C ILE A 195 7.13 -7.11 15.55
N LYS A 196 6.60 -6.27 16.43
CA LYS A 196 6.80 -6.39 17.90
C LYS A 196 5.49 -6.76 18.63
N PHE A 197 4.74 -7.73 18.13
CA PHE A 197 3.66 -8.39 18.87
C PHE A 197 3.85 -9.89 18.84
#